data_98bc224c0272ee2c30ac3a04972a5e34
#
_entry.id   98bc224c0272ee2c30ac3a04972a5e34
#
_cell.length_a   1.000
_cell.length_b   1.000
_cell.length_c   1.000
_cell.angle_alpha   90.00
_cell.angle_beta   90.00
_cell.angle_gamma   90.00
#
_symmetry.space_group_name_H-M   'P 1'
#
loop_
_entity.id
_entity.type
_entity.pdbx_description
1 polymer ?
#
loop_
_entity_poly.entity_id
_entity_poly.type
_entity_poly.pdbx_seq_one_letter_code
_entity_poly.pdbx_strand_id
1 'polypeptide(L)'
;MANWDSYTQKATPADNDTLMIKDTAGGANKRTPFSGVWAWIKNKIESEDLSPMLYKNSGAHNGIFRGKSLGSTVTEAQWSAISAGTFDGLYIGDYWTIGGVNWRIAAFDYYYNCGDTNFTKHHVVIVPDTNLYNHVMNDGNVTTGAYVGSKMYTEGLEQAKATINNAFGSSHVLSHRIYLSNATSNGRASAGAWADSTIDLMCEHMVYGSGIFNPVSDGSSIPTNHRVEKGQLPLFLLEPKIICNRSNWWLRDVISSAYFASVNNTGNARYTSASYASGVRPAFCIGV
;
A
#
# COMPACT_ATOMS: atom_id res chain seq x y z
N MET A 1 12.53 -20.44 -54.15
CA MET A 1 12.40 -20.21 -52.70
C MET A 1 11.40 -19.07 -52.52
N ALA A 2 10.39 -19.26 -51.70
CA ALA A 2 9.45 -18.18 -51.42
C ALA A 2 10.18 -17.07 -50.65
N ASN A 3 10.03 -15.81 -51.10
CA ASN A 3 10.58 -14.66 -50.41
C ASN A 3 9.71 -14.35 -49.18
N TRP A 4 10.30 -14.28 -48.00
CA TRP A 4 9.60 -13.96 -46.76
C TRP A 4 8.85 -12.61 -46.85
N ASP A 5 9.37 -11.64 -47.60
CA ASP A 5 8.76 -10.32 -47.76
C ASP A 5 7.45 -10.36 -48.59
N SER A 6 7.13 -11.50 -49.22
CA SER A 6 5.90 -11.69 -49.97
C SER A 6 4.70 -12.14 -49.10
N TYR A 7 4.92 -12.46 -47.83
CA TYR A 7 3.85 -12.87 -46.94
C TYR A 7 3.23 -11.66 -46.23
N THR A 8 1.90 -11.72 -46.05
CA THR A 8 1.18 -10.70 -45.29
C THR A 8 1.60 -10.74 -43.83
N GLN A 9 2.01 -9.59 -43.30
CA GLN A 9 2.33 -9.47 -41.87
C GLN A 9 1.10 -9.69 -41.00
N LYS A 10 1.25 -10.52 -39.97
CA LYS A 10 0.29 -10.64 -38.87
C LYS A 10 0.83 -9.86 -37.67
N ALA A 11 0.23 -8.70 -37.36
CA ALA A 11 0.73 -7.79 -36.31
C ALA A 11 0.63 -8.37 -34.91
N THR A 12 -0.38 -9.21 -34.65
CA THR A 12 -0.59 -9.84 -33.35
C THR A 12 -0.71 -11.35 -33.51
N PRO A 13 0.30 -12.14 -33.10
CA PRO A 13 0.21 -13.58 -33.12
C PRO A 13 -0.86 -14.11 -32.13
N ALA A 14 -1.49 -15.23 -32.51
CA ALA A 14 -2.36 -16.00 -31.62
C ALA A 14 -1.63 -17.23 -31.09
N ASP A 15 -2.09 -17.81 -29.99
CA ASP A 15 -1.43 -18.94 -29.31
C ASP A 15 -1.22 -20.19 -30.22
N ASN A 16 -2.11 -20.39 -31.18
CA ASN A 16 -2.05 -21.49 -32.15
C ASN A 16 -1.31 -21.14 -33.45
N ASP A 17 -0.90 -19.87 -33.64
CA ASP A 17 0.03 -19.55 -34.74
C ASP A 17 1.34 -20.31 -34.54
N THR A 18 2.03 -20.64 -35.61
CA THR A 18 3.22 -21.49 -35.54
C THR A 18 4.44 -20.80 -36.12
N LEU A 19 5.57 -20.98 -35.46
CA LEU A 19 6.90 -20.67 -35.96
C LEU A 19 7.58 -21.93 -36.49
N MET A 20 8.37 -21.79 -37.56
CA MET A 20 9.26 -22.84 -38.03
C MET A 20 10.61 -22.72 -37.32
N ILE A 21 11.05 -23.78 -36.68
CA ILE A 21 12.35 -23.87 -36.03
C ILE A 21 13.20 -24.97 -36.67
N LYS A 22 14.51 -24.79 -36.69
CA LYS A 22 15.46 -25.86 -37.03
C LYS A 22 15.70 -26.68 -35.78
N ASP A 23 15.31 -27.95 -35.80
CA ASP A 23 15.68 -28.91 -34.74
C ASP A 23 17.12 -29.38 -34.96
N THR A 24 18.04 -28.88 -34.15
CA THR A 24 19.47 -29.20 -34.25
C THR A 24 19.77 -30.63 -33.82
N ALA A 25 18.95 -31.24 -32.95
CA ALA A 25 19.12 -32.63 -32.53
C ALA A 25 18.58 -33.63 -33.55
N GLY A 26 17.45 -33.33 -34.17
CA GLY A 26 16.79 -34.20 -35.14
C GLY A 26 17.09 -33.92 -36.62
N GLY A 27 17.82 -32.84 -36.92
CA GLY A 27 18.24 -32.49 -38.30
C GLY A 27 17.13 -31.98 -39.23
N ALA A 28 15.87 -31.98 -38.78
CA ALA A 28 14.71 -31.58 -39.57
C ALA A 28 14.09 -30.25 -39.06
N ASN A 29 13.45 -29.52 -39.96
CA ASN A 29 12.66 -28.35 -39.57
C ASN A 29 11.36 -28.83 -38.90
N LYS A 30 11.02 -28.20 -37.80
CA LYS A 30 9.78 -28.44 -37.04
C LYS A 30 8.99 -27.15 -36.86
N ARG A 31 7.69 -27.30 -36.58
CA ARG A 31 6.85 -26.17 -36.18
C ARG A 31 6.65 -26.20 -34.67
N THR A 32 6.65 -25.02 -34.06
CA THR A 32 6.22 -24.86 -32.69
C THR A 32 5.12 -23.78 -32.61
N PRO A 33 4.03 -24.00 -31.86
CA PRO A 33 3.03 -22.96 -31.64
C PRO A 33 3.58 -21.86 -30.73
N PHE A 34 3.01 -20.66 -30.81
CA PHE A 34 3.39 -19.54 -29.93
C PHE A 34 3.21 -19.88 -28.46
N SER A 35 2.18 -20.65 -28.10
CA SER A 35 2.02 -21.19 -26.73
C SER A 35 3.22 -22.03 -26.27
N GLY A 36 3.83 -22.81 -27.18
CA GLY A 36 5.03 -23.56 -26.89
C GLY A 36 6.27 -22.69 -26.70
N VAL A 37 6.40 -21.62 -27.50
CA VAL A 37 7.45 -20.60 -27.32
C VAL A 37 7.30 -19.91 -25.98
N TRP A 38 6.09 -19.53 -25.61
CA TRP A 38 5.82 -18.90 -24.32
C TRP A 38 6.14 -19.85 -23.15
N ALA A 39 5.74 -21.12 -23.23
CA ALA A 39 6.09 -22.12 -22.22
C ALA A 39 7.60 -22.27 -22.05
N TRP A 40 8.37 -22.28 -23.17
CA TRP A 40 9.82 -22.32 -23.10
C TRP A 40 10.42 -21.07 -22.46
N ILE A 41 9.94 -19.84 -22.81
CA ILE A 41 10.38 -18.58 -22.21
C ILE A 41 10.10 -18.62 -20.70
N LYS A 42 8.90 -19.02 -20.31
CA LYS A 42 8.50 -19.13 -18.90
C LYS A 42 9.42 -20.07 -18.13
N ASN A 43 9.69 -21.27 -18.66
CA ASN A 43 10.61 -22.23 -18.04
C ASN A 43 12.04 -21.66 -17.92
N LYS A 44 12.49 -20.87 -18.91
CA LYS A 44 13.79 -20.20 -18.83
C LYS A 44 13.83 -19.13 -17.73
N ILE A 45 12.80 -18.31 -17.62
CA ILE A 45 12.66 -17.32 -16.54
C ILE A 45 12.69 -18.02 -15.16
N GLU A 46 11.97 -19.14 -15.03
CA GLU A 46 11.94 -19.94 -13.80
C GLU A 46 13.31 -20.59 -13.49
N SER A 47 13.99 -21.15 -14.49
CA SER A 47 15.30 -21.80 -14.31
C SER A 47 16.45 -20.82 -14.04
N GLU A 48 16.34 -19.57 -14.48
CA GLU A 48 17.35 -18.52 -14.26
C GLU A 48 17.05 -17.69 -12.99
N ASP A 49 16.16 -18.20 -12.11
CA ASP A 49 15.75 -17.55 -10.86
C ASP A 49 15.11 -16.15 -11.02
N LEU A 50 14.56 -15.88 -12.20
CA LEU A 50 13.73 -14.69 -12.46
C LEU A 50 12.27 -14.91 -12.02
N SER A 51 11.99 -16.06 -11.41
CA SER A 51 10.67 -16.48 -10.95
C SER A 51 9.95 -15.53 -10.01
N PRO A 52 10.59 -14.70 -9.15
CA PRO A 52 9.87 -13.75 -8.32
C PRO A 52 8.95 -12.80 -9.10
N MET A 53 9.28 -12.51 -10.36
CA MET A 53 8.43 -11.70 -11.24
C MET A 53 7.18 -12.43 -11.75
N LEU A 54 7.13 -13.75 -11.59
CA LEU A 54 5.99 -14.60 -11.99
C LEU A 54 5.13 -15.01 -10.79
N TYR A 55 5.57 -14.76 -9.57
CA TYR A 55 4.81 -15.11 -8.39
C TYR A 55 3.63 -14.16 -8.20
N LYS A 56 2.47 -14.76 -7.93
CA LYS A 56 1.20 -14.09 -7.72
C LYS A 56 0.85 -14.14 -6.24
N ASN A 57 1.53 -13.32 -5.45
CA ASN A 57 1.30 -13.20 -4.01
C ASN A 57 1.77 -11.84 -3.49
N SER A 58 1.34 -11.49 -2.29
CA SER A 58 1.68 -10.20 -1.67
C SER A 58 3.19 -9.97 -1.53
N GLY A 59 3.98 -11.01 -1.25
CA GLY A 59 5.43 -10.89 -1.09
C GLY A 59 6.11 -10.38 -2.37
N ALA A 60 5.81 -10.99 -3.51
CA ALA A 60 6.36 -10.59 -4.80
C ALA A 60 5.86 -9.19 -5.22
N HIS A 61 4.56 -8.93 -5.05
CA HIS A 61 3.98 -7.64 -5.44
C HIS A 61 4.45 -6.47 -4.58
N ASN A 62 4.76 -6.72 -3.29
CA ASN A 62 5.36 -5.71 -2.39
C ASN A 62 6.80 -5.35 -2.76
N GLY A 63 7.49 -6.14 -3.55
CA GLY A 63 8.88 -5.91 -3.97
C GLY A 63 9.03 -5.09 -5.26
N ILE A 64 7.94 -4.74 -5.96
CA ILE A 64 8.01 -4.13 -7.30
C ILE A 64 7.25 -2.81 -7.33
N PHE A 65 7.96 -1.69 -7.53
CA PHE A 65 7.36 -0.39 -7.80
C PHE A 65 7.13 -0.20 -9.29
N ARG A 66 5.90 0.17 -9.70
CA ARG A 66 5.55 0.42 -11.11
C ARG A 66 4.98 1.82 -11.36
N GLY A 67 4.05 2.29 -10.53
CA GLY A 67 3.50 3.65 -10.66
C GLY A 67 2.58 3.88 -11.86
N LYS A 68 1.89 2.85 -12.34
CA LYS A 68 0.99 2.90 -13.51
C LYS A 68 -0.41 3.39 -13.12
N SER A 69 -1.05 4.18 -13.98
CA SER A 69 -2.48 4.47 -13.85
C SER A 69 -3.31 3.21 -14.15
N LEU A 70 -4.23 2.91 -13.24
CA LEU A 70 -5.18 1.80 -13.33
C LEU A 70 -6.57 2.24 -13.82
N GLY A 71 -6.73 3.54 -14.12
CA GLY A 71 -8.00 4.12 -14.56
C GLY A 71 -8.77 4.83 -13.45
N SER A 72 -10.06 5.00 -13.65
CA SER A 72 -10.94 5.77 -12.76
C SER A 72 -11.87 4.92 -11.90
N THR A 73 -11.75 3.60 -11.96
CA THR A 73 -12.52 2.65 -11.14
C THR A 73 -11.71 1.39 -10.91
N VAL A 74 -11.95 0.69 -9.81
CA VAL A 74 -11.43 -0.66 -9.60
C VAL A 74 -12.31 -1.63 -10.39
N THR A 75 -11.73 -2.42 -11.28
CA THR A 75 -12.46 -3.37 -12.12
C THR A 75 -12.79 -4.66 -11.38
N GLU A 76 -13.80 -5.41 -11.85
CA GLU A 76 -14.15 -6.73 -11.30
C GLU A 76 -12.95 -7.71 -11.31
N ALA A 77 -12.13 -7.66 -12.36
CA ALA A 77 -10.92 -8.48 -12.45
C ALA A 77 -9.90 -8.10 -11.34
N GLN A 78 -9.76 -6.81 -11.03
CA GLN A 78 -8.89 -6.36 -9.94
C GLN A 78 -9.47 -6.74 -8.56
N TRP A 79 -10.78 -6.61 -8.34
CA TRP A 79 -11.43 -7.09 -7.11
C TRP A 79 -11.22 -8.61 -6.92
N SER A 80 -11.39 -9.38 -7.98
CA SER A 80 -11.14 -10.82 -7.96
C SER A 80 -9.68 -11.16 -7.64
N ALA A 81 -8.72 -10.44 -8.22
CA ALA A 81 -7.30 -10.63 -7.96
C ALA A 81 -6.92 -10.26 -6.51
N ILE A 82 -7.52 -9.22 -5.94
CA ILE A 82 -7.34 -8.84 -4.53
C ILE A 82 -7.91 -9.92 -3.63
N SER A 83 -9.15 -10.33 -3.86
CA SER A 83 -9.84 -11.36 -3.04
C SER A 83 -9.10 -12.70 -3.05
N ALA A 84 -8.51 -13.07 -4.19
CA ALA A 84 -7.73 -14.30 -4.33
C ALA A 84 -6.31 -14.20 -3.72
N GLY A 85 -5.85 -13.01 -3.33
CA GLY A 85 -4.47 -12.79 -2.86
C GLY A 85 -3.40 -12.97 -3.94
N THR A 86 -3.81 -12.98 -5.22
CA THR A 86 -2.89 -13.08 -6.36
C THR A 86 -2.38 -11.73 -6.83
N PHE A 87 -3.18 -10.68 -6.63
CA PHE A 87 -2.90 -9.28 -7.00
C PHE A 87 -2.50 -9.09 -8.46
N ASP A 88 -2.99 -9.96 -9.35
CA ASP A 88 -2.68 -9.94 -10.77
C ASP A 88 -2.88 -8.55 -11.38
N GLY A 89 -1.83 -8.03 -12.04
CA GLY A 89 -1.86 -6.74 -12.70
C GLY A 89 -1.81 -5.52 -11.77
N LEU A 90 -1.57 -5.71 -10.46
CA LEU A 90 -1.43 -4.66 -9.45
C LEU A 90 -0.01 -4.66 -8.87
N TYR A 91 0.62 -3.50 -8.71
CA TYR A 91 1.98 -3.35 -8.17
C TYR A 91 2.07 -2.12 -7.27
N ILE A 92 3.09 -2.07 -6.43
CA ILE A 92 3.32 -0.90 -5.58
C ILE A 92 3.46 0.37 -6.44
N GLY A 93 2.82 1.42 -5.98
CA GLY A 93 2.82 2.72 -6.65
C GLY A 93 1.80 2.88 -7.77
N ASP A 94 1.16 1.80 -8.25
CA ASP A 94 0.02 1.92 -9.16
C ASP A 94 -1.12 2.70 -8.50
N TYR A 95 -1.93 3.37 -9.30
CA TYR A 95 -2.97 4.23 -8.74
C TYR A 95 -4.24 4.28 -9.58
N TRP A 96 -5.36 4.46 -8.91
CA TRP A 96 -6.62 4.85 -9.52
C TRP A 96 -6.82 6.36 -9.33
N THR A 97 -7.38 7.04 -10.35
CA THR A 97 -7.78 8.45 -10.24
C THR A 97 -9.30 8.50 -10.10
N ILE A 98 -9.79 8.60 -8.87
CA ILE A 98 -11.23 8.62 -8.57
C ILE A 98 -11.58 9.91 -7.84
N GLY A 99 -12.60 10.61 -8.30
CA GLY A 99 -13.00 11.90 -7.71
C GLY A 99 -11.91 12.98 -7.77
N GLY A 100 -11.01 12.91 -8.75
CA GLY A 100 -9.89 13.86 -8.89
C GLY A 100 -8.70 13.58 -7.95
N VAL A 101 -8.74 12.51 -7.17
CA VAL A 101 -7.67 12.09 -6.27
C VAL A 101 -6.96 10.87 -6.84
N ASN A 102 -5.63 10.87 -6.84
CA ASN A 102 -4.82 9.68 -7.14
C ASN A 102 -4.68 8.84 -5.87
N TRP A 103 -5.28 7.68 -5.89
CA TRP A 103 -5.28 6.68 -4.82
C TRP A 103 -4.24 5.62 -5.12
N ARG A 104 -3.12 5.65 -4.40
CA ARG A 104 -1.93 4.85 -4.71
C ARG A 104 -1.83 3.61 -3.86
N ILE A 105 -1.49 2.49 -4.49
CA ILE A 105 -1.20 1.22 -3.82
C ILE A 105 0.08 1.38 -3.00
N ALA A 106 -0.06 1.21 -1.69
CA ALA A 106 1.03 1.36 -0.73
C ALA A 106 1.58 0.03 -0.22
N ALA A 107 0.74 -0.98 -0.10
CA ALA A 107 1.13 -2.33 0.32
C ALA A 107 0.07 -3.35 -0.08
N PHE A 108 0.47 -4.62 -0.15
CA PHE A 108 -0.39 -5.79 -0.27
C PHE A 108 -0.32 -6.60 1.02
N ASP A 109 -1.48 -7.00 1.56
CA ASP A 109 -1.60 -7.83 2.76
C ASP A 109 -0.85 -7.31 4.00
N TYR A 110 -0.72 -5.99 4.13
CA TYR A 110 0.07 -5.37 5.21
C TYR A 110 -0.44 -5.76 6.61
N TYR A 111 -1.75 -5.91 6.77
CA TYR A 111 -2.40 -6.29 8.02
C TYR A 111 -2.76 -7.78 8.09
N TYR A 112 -2.39 -8.59 7.09
CA TYR A 112 -2.76 -10.00 7.02
C TYR A 112 -2.15 -10.79 8.19
N ASN A 113 -2.98 -11.58 8.88
CA ASN A 113 -2.62 -12.31 10.09
C ASN A 113 -2.07 -11.46 11.24
N CYS A 114 -2.52 -10.20 11.35
CA CYS A 114 -2.12 -9.27 12.39
C CYS A 114 -3.30 -8.90 13.29
N GLY A 115 -2.96 -8.47 14.51
CA GLY A 115 -3.94 -8.02 15.52
C GLY A 115 -4.20 -9.05 16.62
N ASP A 116 -4.95 -8.63 17.63
CA ASP A 116 -5.47 -9.49 18.69
C ASP A 116 -6.57 -10.44 18.14
N THR A 117 -7.23 -10.03 17.07
CA THR A 117 -8.08 -10.86 16.23
C THR A 117 -7.44 -10.87 14.84
N ASN A 118 -7.13 -12.06 14.34
CA ASN A 118 -6.46 -12.20 13.05
C ASN A 118 -7.29 -11.64 11.91
N PHE A 119 -6.71 -10.74 11.14
CA PHE A 119 -7.27 -10.25 9.91
C PHE A 119 -6.86 -11.17 8.75
N THR A 120 -7.79 -11.93 8.19
CA THR A 120 -7.52 -13.00 7.21
C THR A 120 -8.00 -12.67 5.79
N LYS A 121 -8.52 -11.46 5.56
CA LYS A 121 -8.91 -11.02 4.23
C LYS A 121 -7.70 -10.49 3.47
N HIS A 122 -7.53 -10.94 2.23
CA HIS A 122 -6.57 -10.33 1.32
C HIS A 122 -6.99 -8.89 1.00
N HIS A 123 -6.01 -7.99 0.96
CA HIS A 123 -6.29 -6.56 0.84
C HIS A 123 -5.13 -5.77 0.24
N VAL A 124 -5.48 -4.57 -0.21
CA VAL A 124 -4.52 -3.56 -0.68
C VAL A 124 -4.61 -2.35 0.23
N VAL A 125 -3.47 -1.88 0.74
CA VAL A 125 -3.39 -0.60 1.47
C VAL A 125 -3.24 0.53 0.47
N ILE A 126 -4.06 1.56 0.62
CA ILE A 126 -4.14 2.73 -0.24
C ILE A 126 -3.76 3.99 0.52
N VAL A 127 -3.03 4.87 -0.14
CA VAL A 127 -2.66 6.21 0.34
C VAL A 127 -2.90 7.23 -0.77
N PRO A 128 -3.52 8.39 -0.51
CA PRO A 128 -3.63 9.44 -1.53
C PRO A 128 -2.27 10.11 -1.80
N ASP A 129 -2.04 10.57 -3.05
CA ASP A 129 -0.79 11.26 -3.41
C ASP A 129 -0.61 12.57 -2.65
N THR A 130 -1.71 13.27 -2.39
CA THR A 130 -1.73 14.57 -1.72
C THR A 130 -2.63 14.54 -0.49
N ASN A 131 -2.53 15.58 0.34
CA ASN A 131 -3.48 15.79 1.44
C ASN A 131 -4.89 15.98 0.87
N LEU A 132 -5.89 15.38 1.49
CA LEU A 132 -7.29 15.55 1.10
C LEU A 132 -7.81 16.95 1.53
N TYR A 133 -7.43 17.39 2.71
CA TYR A 133 -7.75 18.70 3.30
C TYR A 133 -6.80 18.96 4.48
N ASN A 134 -6.97 20.09 5.17
CA ASN A 134 -6.25 20.40 6.41
C ASN A 134 -7.21 20.35 7.60
N HIS A 135 -6.72 19.83 8.74
CA HIS A 135 -7.47 19.79 9.99
C HIS A 135 -6.52 19.84 11.19
N VAL A 136 -7.01 20.26 12.36
CA VAL A 136 -6.28 20.22 13.63
C VAL A 136 -6.36 18.82 14.25
N MET A 137 -5.38 18.46 15.08
CA MET A 137 -5.51 17.25 15.91
C MET A 137 -6.47 17.50 17.08
N ASN A 138 -6.39 18.69 17.72
CA ASN A 138 -7.27 19.14 18.78
C ASN A 138 -7.41 20.67 18.74
N ASP A 139 -8.45 21.22 19.35
CA ASP A 139 -8.65 22.68 19.40
C ASP A 139 -7.58 23.42 20.22
N GLY A 140 -7.01 22.74 21.22
CA GLY A 140 -5.89 23.22 22.03
C GLY A 140 -4.63 22.40 21.83
N ASN A 141 -3.49 22.90 22.34
CA ASN A 141 -2.21 22.17 22.33
C ASN A 141 -2.20 21.10 23.44
N VAL A 142 -3.07 20.13 23.31
CA VAL A 142 -3.22 18.99 24.24
C VAL A 142 -3.31 17.69 23.45
N THR A 143 -2.84 16.61 24.06
CA THR A 143 -2.92 15.26 23.51
C THR A 143 -3.70 14.32 24.42
N THR A 144 -4.56 14.88 25.29
CA THR A 144 -5.43 14.11 26.20
C THR A 144 -6.30 13.16 25.40
N GLY A 145 -6.34 11.88 25.83
CA GLY A 145 -7.05 10.82 25.12
C GLY A 145 -6.28 10.26 23.93
N ALA A 146 -5.04 10.71 23.70
CA ALA A 146 -4.16 10.30 22.61
C ALA A 146 -4.81 10.46 21.24
N TYR A 147 -4.49 9.59 20.26
CA TYR A 147 -5.03 9.68 18.91
C TYR A 147 -6.54 9.40 18.86
N VAL A 148 -6.98 8.32 19.50
CA VAL A 148 -8.42 7.90 19.49
C VAL A 148 -9.34 8.90 20.18
N GLY A 149 -8.83 9.64 21.17
CA GLY A 149 -9.56 10.70 21.84
C GLY A 149 -9.40 12.09 21.21
N SER A 150 -8.64 12.19 20.10
CA SER A 150 -8.42 13.46 19.43
C SER A 150 -9.63 13.89 18.58
N LYS A 151 -9.79 15.20 18.42
CA LYS A 151 -10.78 15.79 17.49
C LYS A 151 -10.56 15.31 16.05
N MET A 152 -9.31 15.08 15.65
CA MET A 152 -8.99 14.50 14.35
C MET A 152 -9.67 13.14 14.16
N TYR A 153 -9.53 12.24 15.13
CA TYR A 153 -10.10 10.90 15.03
C TYR A 153 -11.63 10.90 15.11
N THR A 154 -12.21 11.69 16.01
CA THR A 154 -13.66 11.68 16.28
C THR A 154 -14.47 12.50 15.27
N GLU A 155 -13.88 13.54 14.67
CA GLU A 155 -14.57 14.46 13.77
C GLU A 155 -13.78 14.69 12.47
N GLY A 156 -12.49 14.92 12.59
CA GLY A 156 -11.64 15.34 11.45
C GLY A 156 -11.56 14.33 10.33
N LEU A 157 -11.61 13.03 10.62
CA LEU A 157 -11.56 11.97 9.61
C LEU A 157 -12.89 11.70 8.91
N GLU A 158 -14.01 12.26 9.36
CA GLU A 158 -15.32 12.00 8.75
C GLU A 158 -15.39 12.44 7.28
N GLN A 159 -14.76 13.55 6.94
CA GLN A 159 -14.66 14.00 5.55
C GLN A 159 -13.82 13.04 4.69
N ALA A 160 -12.71 12.51 5.23
CA ALA A 160 -11.89 11.51 4.55
C ALA A 160 -12.67 10.21 4.35
N LYS A 161 -13.39 9.74 5.38
CA LYS A 161 -14.25 8.55 5.32
C LYS A 161 -15.32 8.70 4.24
N ALA A 162 -15.99 9.84 4.18
CA ALA A 162 -16.99 10.11 3.13
C ALA A 162 -16.35 10.07 1.73
N THR A 163 -15.21 10.74 1.53
CA THR A 163 -14.50 10.78 0.25
C THR A 163 -14.06 9.39 -0.20
N ILE A 164 -13.48 8.61 0.71
CA ILE A 164 -12.97 7.25 0.42
C ILE A 164 -14.13 6.28 0.15
N ASN A 165 -15.19 6.31 0.98
CA ASN A 165 -16.36 5.48 0.78
C ASN A 165 -17.08 5.78 -0.55
N ASN A 166 -17.11 7.04 -0.98
CA ASN A 166 -17.62 7.41 -2.29
C ASN A 166 -16.73 6.91 -3.44
N ALA A 167 -15.42 6.85 -3.24
CA ALA A 167 -14.47 6.40 -4.26
C ALA A 167 -14.48 4.88 -4.45
N PHE A 168 -14.52 4.10 -3.37
CA PHE A 168 -14.32 2.64 -3.41
C PHE A 168 -15.57 1.83 -3.01
N GLY A 169 -16.58 2.46 -2.44
CA GLY A 169 -17.71 1.79 -1.82
C GLY A 169 -17.40 1.36 -0.38
N SER A 170 -18.31 1.65 0.56
CA SER A 170 -18.09 1.36 1.99
C SER A 170 -17.93 -0.13 2.29
N SER A 171 -18.52 -1.02 1.46
CA SER A 171 -18.35 -2.47 1.59
C SER A 171 -16.95 -2.97 1.26
N HIS A 172 -16.18 -2.22 0.50
CA HIS A 172 -14.82 -2.56 0.11
C HIS A 172 -13.76 -1.93 1.00
N VAL A 173 -14.12 -1.00 1.89
CA VAL A 173 -13.20 -0.44 2.89
C VAL A 173 -13.22 -1.34 4.12
N LEU A 174 -12.13 -2.07 4.31
CA LEU A 174 -12.08 -3.14 5.31
C LEU A 174 -11.68 -2.61 6.68
N SER A 175 -12.40 -3.08 7.71
CA SER A 175 -12.00 -2.88 9.11
C SER A 175 -10.93 -3.90 9.51
N HIS A 176 -9.92 -3.44 10.23
CA HIS A 176 -8.84 -4.26 10.77
C HIS A 176 -8.47 -3.79 12.17
N ARG A 177 -7.67 -4.58 12.89
CA ARG A 177 -7.24 -4.24 14.26
C ARG A 177 -5.91 -3.52 14.21
N ILE A 178 -5.81 -2.42 14.96
CA ILE A 178 -4.55 -1.71 15.21
C ILE A 178 -4.33 -1.56 16.72
N TYR A 179 -3.08 -1.50 17.13
CA TYR A 179 -2.70 -1.20 18.50
C TYR A 179 -2.18 0.24 18.59
N LEU A 180 -2.78 1.03 19.47
CA LEU A 180 -2.45 2.43 19.66
C LEU A 180 -1.79 2.60 21.02
N SER A 181 -0.52 2.95 21.05
CA SER A 181 0.21 3.30 22.26
C SER A 181 0.19 4.81 22.50
N ASN A 182 0.24 5.21 23.77
CA ASN A 182 0.26 6.61 24.17
C ASN A 182 1.67 7.01 24.61
N ALA A 183 2.05 8.27 24.36
CA ALA A 183 3.26 8.85 24.93
C ALA A 183 3.12 9.06 26.44
N THR A 184 4.23 8.90 27.15
CA THR A 184 4.34 9.26 28.57
C THR A 184 5.18 10.51 28.73
N SER A 185 5.11 11.15 29.90
CA SER A 185 5.89 12.36 30.18
C SER A 185 7.43 12.13 30.21
N ASN A 186 7.88 10.88 30.34
CA ASN A 186 9.30 10.51 30.34
C ASN A 186 9.80 10.06 28.96
N GLY A 187 9.05 10.29 27.87
CA GLY A 187 9.43 9.94 26.52
C GLY A 187 9.28 8.45 26.17
N ARG A 188 8.63 7.64 27.01
CA ARG A 188 8.32 6.24 26.72
C ARG A 188 6.85 6.07 26.38
N ALA A 189 6.54 5.08 25.58
CA ALA A 189 5.15 4.71 25.29
C ALA A 189 4.51 4.14 26.56
N SER A 190 3.30 4.62 26.90
CA SER A 190 2.47 4.05 27.97
C SER A 190 1.66 2.87 27.43
N ALA A 191 0.93 2.22 28.32
CA ALA A 191 -0.04 1.20 27.92
C ALA A 191 -0.98 1.77 26.86
N GLY A 192 -1.24 0.98 25.83
CA GLY A 192 -2.16 1.33 24.75
C GLY A 192 -3.38 0.41 24.76
N ALA A 193 -4.12 0.44 23.66
CA ALA A 193 -5.29 -0.38 23.46
C ALA A 193 -5.44 -0.82 22.01
N TRP A 194 -6.07 -1.97 21.80
CA TRP A 194 -6.55 -2.38 20.50
C TRP A 194 -7.77 -1.56 20.09
N ALA A 195 -7.80 -1.14 18.84
CA ALA A 195 -8.93 -0.42 18.26
C ALA A 195 -9.26 -0.98 16.87
N ASP A 196 -10.52 -0.90 16.49
CA ASP A 196 -10.93 -1.12 15.11
C ASP A 196 -10.57 0.09 14.26
N SER A 197 -9.98 -0.17 13.13
CA SER A 197 -9.55 0.85 12.16
C SER A 197 -10.15 0.57 10.80
N THR A 198 -10.61 1.60 10.12
CA THR A 198 -10.99 1.55 8.71
C THR A 198 -10.17 2.53 7.90
N ILE A 199 -10.14 3.78 8.33
CA ILE A 199 -9.45 4.91 7.69
C ILE A 199 -8.79 5.70 8.79
N ASP A 200 -7.46 5.72 8.79
CA ASP A 200 -6.67 6.36 9.85
C ASP A 200 -5.47 7.13 9.30
N LEU A 201 -4.93 8.01 10.13
CA LEU A 201 -3.61 8.58 9.88
C LEU A 201 -2.54 7.49 9.98
N MET A 202 -1.49 7.62 9.17
CA MET A 202 -0.31 6.76 9.28
C MET A 202 0.49 7.07 10.54
N CYS A 203 1.32 6.12 10.97
CA CYS A 203 2.33 6.33 12.03
C CYS A 203 3.75 6.51 11.42
N GLU A 204 4.72 6.92 12.25
CA GLU A 204 6.11 7.09 11.82
C GLU A 204 6.71 5.79 11.25
N HIS A 205 6.42 4.63 11.84
CA HIS A 205 6.89 3.35 11.34
C HIS A 205 6.37 3.05 9.92
N MET A 206 5.09 3.36 9.63
CA MET A 206 4.53 3.17 8.29
C MET A 206 5.21 4.05 7.24
N VAL A 207 5.68 5.22 7.63
CA VAL A 207 6.29 6.20 6.70
C VAL A 207 7.80 6.05 6.61
N TYR A 208 8.50 5.84 7.73
CA TYR A 208 9.96 5.89 7.81
C TYR A 208 10.62 4.56 8.18
N GLY A 209 9.83 3.53 8.51
CA GLY A 209 10.35 2.23 8.95
C GLY A 209 10.80 2.19 10.40
N SER A 210 10.75 3.31 11.10
CA SER A 210 11.10 3.43 12.53
C SER A 210 10.39 4.59 13.18
N GLY A 211 10.25 4.56 14.50
CA GLY A 211 9.89 5.73 15.30
C GLY A 211 11.07 6.71 15.29
N ILE A 212 10.81 7.98 15.02
CA ILE A 212 11.83 9.06 15.01
C ILE A 212 11.62 9.95 16.23
N PHE A 213 10.43 10.47 16.40
CA PHE A 213 10.00 11.26 17.57
C PHE A 213 9.06 10.50 18.48
N ASN A 214 8.43 9.45 17.97
CA ASN A 214 7.56 8.57 18.75
C ASN A 214 8.34 7.97 19.91
N PRO A 215 7.82 8.02 21.16
CA PRO A 215 8.48 7.44 22.32
C PRO A 215 8.77 5.96 22.14
N VAL A 216 9.97 5.56 22.49
CA VAL A 216 10.39 4.15 22.42
C VAL A 216 9.69 3.37 23.54
N SER A 217 8.99 2.28 23.20
CA SER A 217 8.50 1.31 24.16
C SER A 217 9.65 0.54 24.81
N ASP A 218 9.52 0.20 26.07
CA ASP A 218 10.39 -0.76 26.75
C ASP A 218 10.12 -2.22 26.34
N GLY A 219 9.17 -2.44 25.44
CA GLY A 219 8.75 -3.74 24.94
C GLY A 219 7.70 -4.45 25.79
N SER A 220 7.51 -4.04 27.05
CA SER A 220 6.54 -4.68 27.95
C SER A 220 5.10 -4.22 27.74
N SER A 221 4.91 -3.03 27.19
CA SER A 221 3.60 -2.41 26.95
C SER A 221 3.03 -2.68 25.55
N ILE A 222 3.81 -3.28 24.63
CA ILE A 222 3.38 -3.60 23.27
C ILE A 222 3.16 -5.10 23.14
N PRO A 223 1.95 -5.57 22.77
CA PRO A 223 1.67 -6.99 22.58
C PRO A 223 2.57 -7.62 21.51
N THR A 224 2.94 -8.87 21.71
CA THR A 224 3.82 -9.62 20.78
C THR A 224 3.20 -9.84 19.40
N ASN A 225 1.87 -9.83 19.30
CA ASN A 225 1.12 -9.93 18.04
C ASN A 225 0.87 -8.59 17.37
N HIS A 226 1.35 -7.48 17.93
CA HIS A 226 1.37 -6.17 17.31
C HIS A 226 2.48 -6.11 16.23
N ARG A 227 2.14 -6.42 15.00
CA ARG A 227 3.11 -6.58 13.91
C ARG A 227 3.02 -5.53 12.83
N VAL A 228 1.83 -4.98 12.64
CA VAL A 228 1.50 -4.15 11.49
C VAL A 228 2.35 -2.89 11.36
N GLU A 229 2.66 -2.24 12.46
CA GLU A 229 3.36 -0.96 12.43
C GLU A 229 4.87 -1.10 12.64
N LYS A 230 5.39 -2.31 12.48
CA LYS A 230 6.82 -2.59 12.60
C LYS A 230 7.58 -2.46 11.28
N GLY A 231 6.90 -2.26 10.19
CA GLY A 231 7.47 -2.17 8.87
C GLY A 231 7.03 -0.90 8.14
N GLN A 232 7.94 -0.35 7.35
CA GLN A 232 7.64 0.71 6.41
C GLN A 232 6.67 0.20 5.35
N LEU A 233 5.72 1.03 4.93
CA LEU A 233 4.91 0.72 3.77
C LEU A 233 5.80 0.56 2.54
N PRO A 234 5.69 -0.53 1.77
CA PRO A 234 6.48 -0.77 0.57
C PRO A 234 6.52 0.43 -0.39
N LEU A 235 5.46 1.21 -0.48
CA LEU A 235 5.42 2.43 -1.27
C LEU A 235 6.54 3.41 -0.89
N PHE A 236 6.69 3.68 0.40
CA PHE A 236 7.68 4.64 0.90
C PHE A 236 9.09 4.05 0.96
N LEU A 237 9.19 2.72 1.08
CA LEU A 237 10.47 2.02 1.01
C LEU A 237 11.04 2.03 -0.42
N LEU A 238 10.21 1.73 -1.42
CA LEU A 238 10.63 1.61 -2.82
C LEU A 238 10.72 2.96 -3.54
N GLU A 239 9.92 3.96 -3.12
CA GLU A 239 9.90 5.29 -3.72
C GLU A 239 9.80 6.38 -2.64
N PRO A 240 10.88 6.63 -1.89
CA PRO A 240 10.88 7.54 -0.73
C PRO A 240 10.47 8.99 -1.07
N LYS A 241 10.64 9.42 -2.32
CA LYS A 241 10.25 10.78 -2.72
C LYS A 241 8.74 11.04 -2.61
N ILE A 242 7.91 9.99 -2.58
CA ILE A 242 6.45 10.09 -2.39
C ILE A 242 6.08 10.52 -0.96
N ILE A 243 6.97 10.40 0.01
CA ILE A 243 6.77 10.93 1.35
C ILE A 243 6.59 12.45 1.29
N CYS A 244 7.39 13.12 0.45
CA CYS A 244 7.30 14.55 0.19
C CYS A 244 6.15 14.86 -0.78
N ASN A 245 5.04 15.38 -0.28
CA ASN A 245 3.94 15.91 -1.10
C ASN A 245 3.93 17.45 -1.19
N ARG A 246 5.02 18.11 -0.77
CA ARG A 246 5.22 19.57 -0.70
C ARG A 246 4.29 20.30 0.25
N SER A 247 3.62 19.58 1.13
CA SER A 247 2.76 20.11 2.20
C SER A 247 3.05 19.40 3.51
N ASN A 248 2.79 20.03 4.64
CA ASN A 248 2.83 19.37 5.93
C ASN A 248 1.62 18.44 6.07
N TRP A 249 1.77 17.29 6.73
CA TRP A 249 0.67 16.39 7.00
C TRP A 249 0.85 15.61 8.29
N TRP A 250 -0.27 15.21 8.89
CA TRP A 250 -0.32 14.58 10.19
C TRP A 250 0.05 13.10 10.16
N LEU A 251 0.73 12.67 11.23
CA LEU A 251 0.82 11.29 11.67
C LEU A 251 0.05 11.14 12.99
N ARG A 252 -0.28 9.90 13.36
CA ARG A 252 -1.10 9.63 14.56
C ARG A 252 -0.31 9.51 15.85
N ASP A 253 1.03 9.41 15.78
CA ASP A 253 1.86 9.20 16.96
C ASP A 253 1.82 10.39 17.90
N VAL A 254 1.60 10.12 19.19
CA VAL A 254 1.65 11.12 20.26
C VAL A 254 3.10 11.29 20.70
N ILE A 255 3.63 12.51 20.60
CA ILE A 255 5.02 12.80 20.93
C ILE A 255 5.16 13.32 22.36
N SER A 256 4.25 14.17 22.78
CA SER A 256 4.25 14.76 24.13
C SER A 256 2.83 15.20 24.52
N SER A 257 2.70 15.89 25.64
CA SER A 257 1.42 16.43 26.10
C SER A 257 0.79 17.49 25.17
N ALA A 258 1.53 17.99 24.17
CA ALA A 258 1.08 19.07 23.27
C ALA A 258 1.29 18.78 21.78
N TYR A 259 2.03 17.74 21.43
CA TYR A 259 2.50 17.50 20.06
C TYR A 259 2.14 16.12 19.54
N PHE A 260 1.75 16.07 18.26
CA PHE A 260 1.68 14.84 17.46
C PHE A 260 2.80 14.85 16.41
N ALA A 261 3.20 13.65 15.97
CA ALA A 261 4.09 13.49 14.84
C ALA A 261 3.47 14.04 13.55
N SER A 262 4.31 14.49 12.67
CA SER A 262 3.92 15.02 11.36
C SER A 262 5.06 14.82 10.36
N VAL A 263 4.74 14.97 9.10
CA VAL A 263 5.70 15.06 8.00
C VAL A 263 5.69 16.50 7.50
N ASN A 264 6.87 17.09 7.30
CA ASN A 264 6.95 18.45 6.77
C ASN A 264 6.85 18.47 5.23
N ASN A 265 6.79 19.66 4.67
CA ASN A 265 6.65 19.89 3.22
C ASN A 265 7.85 19.40 2.38
N THR A 266 8.96 18.99 3.01
CA THR A 266 10.14 18.40 2.35
C THR A 266 10.24 16.88 2.57
N GLY A 267 9.25 16.27 3.27
CA GLY A 267 9.21 14.84 3.53
C GLY A 267 9.94 14.39 4.80
N ASN A 268 10.50 15.33 5.57
CA ASN A 268 11.18 14.99 6.82
C ASN A 268 10.19 14.77 7.96
N ALA A 269 10.53 13.86 8.87
CA ALA A 269 9.81 13.70 10.12
C ALA A 269 9.86 14.99 10.95
N ARG A 270 8.74 15.30 11.58
CA ARG A 270 8.55 16.48 12.43
C ARG A 270 7.52 16.17 13.51
N TYR A 271 7.41 17.05 14.50
CA TYR A 271 6.27 17.12 15.41
C TYR A 271 5.63 18.50 15.33
N THR A 272 4.34 18.57 15.54
CA THR A 272 3.56 19.78 15.37
C THR A 272 2.54 19.92 16.50
N SER A 273 2.29 21.14 16.96
CA SER A 273 1.30 21.46 17.99
C SER A 273 -0.08 20.95 17.61
N ALA A 274 -0.78 20.31 18.53
CA ALA A 274 -2.07 19.67 18.26
C ALA A 274 -3.13 20.61 17.70
N SER A 275 -3.07 21.89 18.02
CA SER A 275 -3.99 22.93 17.51
C SER A 275 -3.61 23.54 16.15
N TYR A 276 -2.47 23.12 15.57
CA TYR A 276 -2.08 23.57 14.23
C TYR A 276 -2.86 22.82 13.17
N ALA A 277 -3.33 23.52 12.13
CA ALA A 277 -3.99 22.88 11.00
C ALA A 277 -2.94 22.35 10.03
N SER A 278 -2.91 21.03 9.83
CA SER A 278 -2.01 20.34 8.88
C SER A 278 -2.80 19.36 8.03
N GLY A 279 -2.17 18.84 6.99
CA GLY A 279 -2.81 17.99 6.01
C GLY A 279 -3.29 16.65 6.57
N VAL A 280 -4.44 16.21 6.11
CA VAL A 280 -4.99 14.87 6.35
C VAL A 280 -4.66 14.00 5.15
N ARG A 281 -3.74 13.05 5.35
CA ARG A 281 -3.29 12.06 4.37
C ARG A 281 -3.44 10.66 4.97
N PRO A 282 -4.64 10.06 4.88
CA PRO A 282 -4.93 8.80 5.55
C PRO A 282 -4.37 7.60 4.78
N ALA A 283 -4.31 6.45 5.48
CA ALA A 283 -4.19 5.12 4.88
C ALA A 283 -5.44 4.30 5.20
N PHE A 284 -5.81 3.39 4.31
CA PHE A 284 -6.95 2.50 4.47
C PHE A 284 -6.77 1.23 3.64
N CYS A 285 -7.54 0.19 3.97
CA CYS A 285 -7.50 -1.09 3.26
C CYS A 285 -8.72 -1.25 2.38
N ILE A 286 -8.51 -1.71 1.14
CA ILE A 286 -9.58 -2.15 0.26
C ILE A 286 -9.48 -3.65 -0.02
N GLY A 287 -10.66 -4.30 -0.12
CA GLY A 287 -10.78 -5.72 -0.43
C GLY A 287 -12.24 -6.14 -0.58
N VAL A 288 -12.51 -7.47 -0.53
CA VAL A 288 -13.84 -8.06 -0.69
C VAL A 288 -14.26 -8.86 0.54
#